data_aae6bcafa29649d7fe7215d20b092984
#
_entry.id   aae6bcafa29649d7fe7215d20b092984
#
_cell.length_a   1.000
_cell.length_b   1.000
_cell.length_c   1.000
_cell.angle_alpha   90.00
_cell.angle_beta   90.00
_cell.angle_gamma   90.00
#
_symmetry.space_group_name_H-M   'P 1'
#
loop_
_entity.id
_entity.type
_entity.pdbx_description
1 polymer ?
#
loop_
_entity_poly.entity_id
_entity_poly.type
_entity_poly.pdbx_seq_one_letter_code
_entity_poly.pdbx_strand_id
1 'polypeptide(L)'
;RCMVGFGSSGGPPMLPVLYNNNYQIVQNKNYVLILAEMNHDARIVRLNDEHMDEAFQPWLGDSVGHWDKNTLVVETINFHPQQSFRFAIKHSLYLPQTAKVTERFTRTGQNTILYEFTVEDNDAYTQSWTAEIPFRKTDSPMYEYACHEGNYALPGILAGARREEASK
;
A
#
# COMPACT_ATOMS: atom_id res chain seq x y z
N ARG A 1 -0.58 9.04 15.15
CA ARG A 1 -1.40 9.38 13.97
C ARG A 1 -1.15 8.36 12.89
N CYS A 2 -2.15 8.09 12.07
CA CYS A 2 -2.01 7.19 10.92
C CYS A 2 -1.11 7.85 9.87
N MET A 3 0.08 7.30 9.66
CA MET A 3 1.03 7.78 8.66
C MET A 3 0.86 7.01 7.35
N VAL A 4 0.53 5.73 7.45
CA VAL A 4 0.16 4.85 6.34
C VAL A 4 -1.01 3.98 6.78
N GLY A 5 -1.76 3.43 5.83
CA GLY A 5 -2.80 2.46 6.10
C GLY A 5 -2.23 1.22 6.79
N PHE A 6 -3.01 0.60 7.66
CA PHE A 6 -2.56 -0.62 8.28
C PHE A 6 -2.52 -1.77 7.25
N GLY A 7 -1.54 -2.63 7.40
CA GLY A 7 -1.36 -3.75 6.49
C GLY A 7 -0.76 -3.33 5.14
N SER A 8 -1.16 -4.00 4.08
CA SER A 8 -0.63 -3.82 2.72
C SER A 8 -1.64 -3.20 1.75
N SER A 9 -2.61 -2.41 2.23
CA SER A 9 -3.63 -1.79 1.38
C SER A 9 -3.03 -0.78 0.39
N GLY A 10 -2.15 0.11 0.84
CA GLY A 10 -1.47 1.08 -0.02
C GLY A 10 -0.41 0.46 -0.91
N GLY A 11 -0.01 -0.76 -0.62
CA GLY A 11 1.03 -1.50 -1.37
C GLY A 11 2.43 -0.94 -1.23
N PRO A 12 3.34 -1.36 -2.12
CA PRO A 12 3.30 -2.64 -2.81
C PRO A 12 3.69 -3.80 -1.90
N PRO A 13 3.19 -5.01 -2.12
CA PRO A 13 2.05 -5.32 -2.97
C PRO A 13 0.72 -4.87 -2.33
N MET A 14 -0.28 -4.54 -3.18
CA MET A 14 -1.60 -4.14 -2.72
C MET A 14 -2.43 -5.39 -2.41
N LEU A 15 -2.62 -5.66 -1.13
CA LEU A 15 -3.37 -6.82 -0.65
C LEU A 15 -4.63 -6.36 0.09
N PRO A 16 -5.73 -7.11 -0.02
CA PRO A 16 -6.96 -6.76 0.64
C PRO A 16 -6.79 -6.79 2.17
N VAL A 17 -7.34 -5.78 2.81
CA VAL A 17 -7.48 -5.67 4.26
C VAL A 17 -8.96 -5.76 4.65
N LEU A 18 -9.31 -5.53 5.90
CA LEU A 18 -10.66 -5.77 6.41
C LEU A 18 -11.75 -4.90 5.77
N TYR A 19 -11.41 -3.68 5.31
CA TYR A 19 -12.33 -2.69 4.74
C TYR A 19 -11.56 -1.62 3.95
N ASN A 20 -12.25 -0.72 3.27
CA ASN A 20 -11.66 0.37 2.47
C ASN A 20 -10.64 -0.13 1.42
N ASN A 21 -11.02 -1.16 0.66
CA ASN A 21 -10.16 -1.78 -0.36
C ASN A 21 -10.39 -1.19 -1.76
N ASN A 22 -10.92 0.03 -1.87
CA ASN A 22 -11.07 0.70 -3.15
C ASN A 22 -9.80 1.46 -3.52
N TYR A 23 -9.54 1.51 -4.82
CA TYR A 23 -8.40 2.22 -5.39
C TYR A 23 -8.87 3.15 -6.50
N GLN A 24 -8.31 4.35 -6.53
CA GLN A 24 -8.41 5.24 -7.67
C GLN A 24 -7.06 5.32 -8.36
N ILE A 25 -7.03 4.97 -9.64
CA ILE A 25 -5.82 5.01 -10.46
C ILE A 25 -5.99 6.14 -11.48
N VAL A 26 -5.09 7.12 -11.43
CA VAL A 26 -5.07 8.29 -12.32
C VAL A 26 -3.72 8.34 -13.01
N GLN A 27 -3.72 8.60 -14.32
CA GLN A 27 -2.49 8.63 -15.10
C GLN A 27 -2.38 9.88 -15.96
N ASN A 28 -1.15 10.30 -16.19
CA ASN A 28 -0.77 11.24 -17.23
C ASN A 28 0.46 10.70 -18.00
N LYS A 29 1.10 11.52 -18.83
CA LYS A 29 2.25 11.09 -19.63
C LYS A 29 3.50 10.72 -18.79
N ASN A 30 3.64 11.24 -17.57
CA ASN A 30 4.84 11.10 -16.75
C ASN A 30 4.61 10.30 -15.47
N TYR A 31 3.37 10.20 -14.99
CA TYR A 31 3.05 9.65 -13.68
C TYR A 31 1.79 8.80 -13.69
N VAL A 32 1.78 7.79 -12.83
CA VAL A 32 0.57 7.11 -12.41
C VAL A 32 0.42 7.32 -10.90
N LEU A 33 -0.73 7.84 -10.47
CA LEU A 33 -1.11 7.95 -9.07
C LEU A 33 -2.02 6.77 -8.72
N ILE A 34 -1.69 6.05 -7.67
CA ILE A 34 -2.53 5.01 -7.06
C ILE A 34 -2.94 5.52 -5.69
N LEU A 35 -4.20 5.89 -5.55
CA LEU A 35 -4.79 6.34 -4.29
C LEU A 35 -5.59 5.19 -3.68
N ALA A 36 -5.20 4.73 -2.49
CA ALA A 36 -5.95 3.76 -1.71
C ALA A 36 -6.96 4.49 -0.81
N GLU A 37 -8.17 3.95 -0.70
CA GLU A 37 -9.20 4.47 0.21
C GLU A 37 -8.76 4.32 1.68
N MET A 38 -8.10 3.21 2.02
CA MET A 38 -7.52 2.98 3.34
C MET A 38 -6.46 4.05 3.62
N ASN A 39 -6.73 4.89 4.61
CA ASN A 39 -5.86 5.98 5.07
C ASN A 39 -5.48 7.01 3.99
N HIS A 40 -6.20 7.03 2.86
CA HIS A 40 -5.88 7.88 1.70
C HIS A 40 -4.41 7.80 1.28
N ASP A 41 -3.80 6.62 1.41
CA ASP A 41 -2.44 6.39 0.99
C ASP A 41 -2.29 6.63 -0.51
N ALA A 42 -1.39 7.53 -0.87
CA ALA A 42 -1.14 7.93 -2.24
C ALA A 42 0.26 7.49 -2.67
N ARG A 43 0.33 6.65 -3.69
CA ARG A 43 1.58 6.20 -4.28
C ARG A 43 1.74 6.77 -5.68
N ILE A 44 2.85 7.45 -5.91
CA ILE A 44 3.20 8.04 -7.21
C ILE A 44 4.22 7.13 -7.88
N VAL A 45 3.87 6.61 -9.05
CA VAL A 45 4.77 5.87 -9.94
C VAL A 45 5.29 6.83 -10.98
N ARG A 46 6.61 7.04 -11.05
CA ARG A 46 7.26 7.84 -12.09
C ARG A 46 7.43 6.96 -13.33
N LEU A 47 7.00 7.45 -14.49
CA LEU A 47 7.07 6.69 -15.74
C LEU A 47 8.36 6.97 -16.50
N ASN A 48 9.03 5.89 -16.93
CA ASN A 48 10.29 5.94 -17.71
C ASN A 48 11.38 6.79 -17.02
N ASP A 49 11.50 6.62 -15.72
CA ASP A 49 12.44 7.32 -14.86
C ASP A 49 13.38 6.32 -14.16
N GLU A 50 14.37 6.81 -13.44
CA GLU A 50 15.27 6.01 -12.64
C GLU A 50 14.86 6.06 -11.16
N HIS A 51 15.25 5.04 -10.40
CA HIS A 51 15.07 5.04 -8.96
C HIS A 51 15.89 6.15 -8.29
N MET A 52 15.34 6.69 -7.22
CA MET A 52 16.05 7.64 -6.38
C MET A 52 17.18 6.95 -5.62
N ASP A 53 18.09 7.77 -5.07
CA ASP A 53 19.16 7.31 -4.19
C ASP A 53 18.61 6.42 -3.05
N GLU A 54 19.35 5.41 -2.66
CA GLU A 54 18.99 4.46 -1.59
C GLU A 54 18.75 5.11 -0.22
N ALA A 55 19.27 6.31 -0.01
CA ALA A 55 18.99 7.09 1.19
C ALA A 55 17.55 7.64 1.24
N PHE A 56 16.86 7.68 0.10
CA PHE A 56 15.46 8.08 0.01
C PHE A 56 14.55 6.86 0.17
N GLN A 57 13.99 6.69 1.36
CA GLN A 57 13.16 5.54 1.75
C GLN A 57 11.77 5.98 2.16
N PRO A 58 10.88 6.26 1.19
CA PRO A 58 9.51 6.65 1.49
C PRO A 58 8.71 5.47 2.06
N TRP A 59 7.63 5.78 2.80
CA TRP A 59 6.80 4.78 3.48
C TRP A 59 6.29 3.67 2.57
N LEU A 60 5.94 3.98 1.32
CA LEU A 60 5.42 3.02 0.34
C LEU A 60 6.50 2.54 -0.64
N GLY A 61 7.77 2.86 -0.39
CA GLY A 61 8.87 2.59 -1.29
C GLY A 61 8.93 3.57 -2.47
N ASP A 62 10.01 3.51 -3.23
CA ASP A 62 10.24 4.30 -4.42
C ASP A 62 9.80 3.52 -5.66
N SER A 63 8.76 4.02 -6.36
CA SER A 63 8.13 3.34 -7.48
C SER A 63 8.46 4.01 -8.82
N VAL A 64 9.01 3.23 -9.74
CA VAL A 64 9.17 3.61 -11.15
C VAL A 64 8.42 2.63 -12.04
N GLY A 65 7.98 3.07 -13.21
CA GLY A 65 7.20 2.22 -14.08
C GLY A 65 7.39 2.51 -15.55
N HIS A 66 6.95 1.58 -16.37
CA HIS A 66 6.90 1.72 -17.81
C HIS A 66 5.75 0.90 -18.39
N TRP A 67 5.38 1.22 -19.61
CA TRP A 67 4.38 0.45 -20.33
C TRP A 67 5.02 -0.65 -21.18
N ASP A 68 4.62 -1.89 -20.94
CA ASP A 68 4.86 -3.04 -21.81
C ASP A 68 3.55 -3.37 -22.54
N LYS A 69 3.38 -2.81 -23.73
CA LYS A 69 2.14 -2.88 -24.52
C LYS A 69 0.94 -2.33 -23.74
N ASN A 70 0.03 -3.19 -23.29
CA ASN A 70 -1.18 -2.84 -22.52
C ASN A 70 -1.04 -3.12 -21.01
N THR A 71 0.15 -3.42 -20.55
CA THR A 71 0.48 -3.70 -19.14
C THR A 71 1.34 -2.57 -18.58
N LEU A 72 0.92 -1.96 -17.50
CA LEU A 72 1.79 -1.11 -16.70
C LEU A 72 2.65 -2.02 -15.81
N VAL A 73 3.96 -1.93 -15.96
CA VAL A 73 4.94 -2.60 -15.11
C VAL A 73 5.51 -1.58 -14.15
N VAL A 74 5.49 -1.88 -12.87
CA VAL A 74 5.99 -1.02 -11.80
C VAL A 74 7.00 -1.78 -10.97
N GLU A 75 8.19 -1.22 -10.81
CA GLU A 75 9.20 -1.71 -9.88
C GLU A 75 9.24 -0.77 -8.67
N THR A 76 9.27 -1.34 -7.48
CA THR A 76 9.38 -0.59 -6.22
C THR A 76 10.49 -1.17 -5.36
N ILE A 77 11.39 -0.30 -4.93
CA ILE A 77 12.51 -0.56 -4.01
C ILE A 77 12.54 0.50 -2.90
N ASN A 78 13.60 0.52 -2.12
CA ASN A 78 13.86 1.53 -1.08
C ASN A 78 12.72 1.63 -0.04
N PHE A 79 12.27 0.49 0.47
CA PHE A 79 11.21 0.45 1.48
C PHE A 79 11.65 1.05 2.81
N HIS A 80 10.74 1.78 3.45
CA HIS A 80 10.99 2.35 4.77
C HIS A 80 11.17 1.24 5.82
N PRO A 81 12.23 1.26 6.66
CA PRO A 81 12.54 0.18 7.60
C PRO A 81 11.43 -0.11 8.60
N GLN A 82 10.64 0.89 8.99
CA GLN A 82 9.50 0.72 9.90
C GLN A 82 8.25 0.14 9.23
N GLN A 83 8.27 -0.09 7.92
CA GLN A 83 7.19 -0.71 7.13
C GLN A 83 7.52 -2.15 6.68
N SER A 84 8.52 -2.77 7.28
CA SER A 84 8.97 -4.11 6.88
C SER A 84 7.90 -5.19 7.08
N PHE A 85 7.13 -5.12 8.16
CA PHE A 85 6.06 -6.09 8.41
C PHE A 85 4.73 -5.54 7.92
N ARG A 86 4.02 -6.33 7.10
CA ARG A 86 2.72 -5.97 6.54
C ARG A 86 1.70 -7.07 6.76
N PHE A 87 0.52 -6.67 7.15
CA PHE A 87 -0.61 -7.53 7.40
C PHE A 87 -1.58 -7.51 6.21
N ALA A 88 -2.17 -8.65 5.91
CA ALA A 88 -3.32 -8.82 5.03
C ALA A 88 -4.31 -9.79 5.67
N ILE A 89 -5.56 -9.89 5.18
CA ILE A 89 -6.65 -10.62 5.86
C ILE A 89 -6.26 -12.04 6.31
N LYS A 90 -5.50 -12.76 5.50
CA LYS A 90 -5.12 -14.17 5.78
C LYS A 90 -3.62 -14.39 5.80
N HIS A 91 -2.84 -13.36 5.54
CA HIS A 91 -1.42 -13.48 5.31
C HIS A 91 -0.66 -12.35 6.00
N SER A 92 0.57 -12.63 6.32
CA SER A 92 1.56 -11.61 6.70
C SER A 92 2.71 -11.72 5.73
N LEU A 93 3.29 -10.59 5.37
CA LEU A 93 4.48 -10.56 4.56
C LEU A 93 5.53 -9.65 5.18
N TYR A 94 6.77 -9.96 4.89
CA TYR A 94 7.92 -9.19 5.32
C TYR A 94 8.60 -8.59 4.09
N LEU A 95 8.78 -7.28 4.09
CA LEU A 95 9.45 -6.54 3.03
C LEU A 95 10.55 -5.68 3.66
N PRO A 96 11.77 -6.22 3.80
CA PRO A 96 12.89 -5.44 4.31
C PRO A 96 13.26 -4.33 3.32
N GLN A 97 14.18 -3.45 3.72
CA GLN A 97 14.67 -2.37 2.87
C GLN A 97 15.26 -2.85 1.53
N THR A 98 15.83 -4.07 1.55
CA THR A 98 16.44 -4.74 0.40
C THR A 98 15.45 -5.36 -0.58
N ALA A 99 14.16 -5.43 -0.17
CA ALA A 99 13.14 -6.04 -1.00
C ALA A 99 12.89 -5.27 -2.29
N LYS A 100 12.57 -6.01 -3.33
CA LYS A 100 12.05 -5.49 -4.59
C LYS A 100 10.66 -6.07 -4.84
N VAL A 101 9.73 -5.23 -5.22
CA VAL A 101 8.39 -5.65 -5.66
C VAL A 101 8.18 -5.19 -7.08
N THR A 102 7.91 -6.14 -7.97
CA THR A 102 7.51 -5.87 -9.36
C THR A 102 6.02 -6.12 -9.48
N GLU A 103 5.28 -5.11 -9.89
CA GLU A 103 3.82 -5.15 -10.07
C GLU A 103 3.47 -5.04 -11.56
N ARG A 104 2.44 -5.73 -11.99
CA ARG A 104 1.94 -5.70 -13.36
C ARG A 104 0.43 -5.47 -13.34
N PHE A 105 0.01 -4.39 -13.98
CA PHE A 105 -1.40 -4.03 -14.11
C PHE A 105 -1.81 -4.24 -15.57
N THR A 106 -2.55 -5.31 -15.82
CA THR A 106 -3.00 -5.65 -17.17
C THR A 106 -4.51 -5.50 -17.28
N ARG A 107 -4.96 -4.64 -18.18
CA ARG A 107 -6.40 -4.52 -18.43
C ARG A 107 -6.89 -5.72 -19.23
N THR A 108 -7.66 -6.61 -18.60
CA THR A 108 -8.18 -7.84 -19.19
C THR A 108 -9.61 -7.71 -19.70
N GLY A 109 -10.28 -6.59 -19.38
CA GLY A 109 -11.63 -6.30 -19.82
C GLY A 109 -12.02 -4.85 -19.59
N GLN A 110 -13.25 -4.48 -19.96
CA GLN A 110 -13.74 -3.12 -19.78
C GLN A 110 -13.72 -2.68 -18.31
N ASN A 111 -14.04 -3.62 -17.40
CA ASN A 111 -14.20 -3.36 -15.96
C ASN A 111 -13.25 -4.19 -15.10
N THR A 112 -12.17 -4.74 -15.68
CA THR A 112 -11.27 -5.63 -14.94
C THR A 112 -9.82 -5.33 -15.28
N ILE A 113 -9.00 -5.22 -14.23
CA ILE A 113 -7.53 -5.21 -14.28
C ILE A 113 -7.05 -6.46 -13.56
N LEU A 114 -6.23 -7.27 -14.20
CA LEU A 114 -5.45 -8.29 -13.53
C LEU A 114 -4.24 -7.60 -12.91
N TYR A 115 -4.15 -7.64 -11.61
CA TYR A 115 -3.03 -7.19 -10.82
C TYR A 115 -2.18 -8.39 -10.42
N GLU A 116 -0.97 -8.46 -10.93
CA GLU A 116 0.04 -9.45 -10.58
C GLU A 116 1.19 -8.75 -9.86
N PHE A 117 1.80 -9.40 -8.90
CA PHE A 117 2.99 -8.90 -8.27
C PHE A 117 3.97 -10.01 -7.93
N THR A 118 5.25 -9.70 -7.99
CA THR A 118 6.36 -10.56 -7.60
C THR A 118 7.15 -9.88 -6.49
N VAL A 119 7.43 -10.63 -5.43
CA VAL A 119 8.28 -10.19 -4.33
C VAL A 119 9.62 -10.91 -4.40
N GLU A 120 10.69 -10.15 -4.38
CA GLU A 120 12.08 -10.62 -4.42
C GLU A 120 12.82 -10.05 -3.23
N ASP A 121 13.40 -10.92 -2.41
CA ASP A 121 14.33 -10.59 -1.34
C ASP A 121 15.00 -11.86 -0.83
N ASN A 122 16.32 -11.93 -0.93
CA ASN A 122 17.09 -13.13 -0.59
C ASN A 122 17.33 -13.29 0.91
N ASP A 123 17.12 -12.24 1.71
CA ASP A 123 17.30 -12.29 3.15
C ASP A 123 16.00 -12.73 3.86
N ALA A 124 14.85 -12.37 3.29
CA ALA A 124 13.53 -12.69 3.85
C ALA A 124 12.92 -13.98 3.29
N TYR A 125 13.24 -14.34 2.04
CA TYR A 125 12.61 -15.45 1.33
C TYR A 125 13.66 -16.35 0.66
N THR A 126 13.41 -17.65 0.66
CA THR A 126 14.28 -18.64 0.00
C THR A 126 14.21 -18.59 -1.52
N GLN A 127 13.16 -17.99 -2.06
CA GLN A 127 12.95 -17.73 -3.50
C GLN A 127 11.95 -16.60 -3.70
N SER A 128 11.98 -15.95 -4.84
CA SER A 128 10.94 -15.03 -5.27
C SER A 128 9.59 -15.73 -5.39
N TRP A 129 8.51 -15.02 -5.13
CA TRP A 129 7.16 -15.54 -5.26
C TRP A 129 6.23 -14.52 -5.91
N THR A 130 5.25 -15.04 -6.62
CA THR A 130 4.29 -14.25 -7.40
C THR A 130 2.87 -14.58 -6.97
N ALA A 131 2.00 -13.59 -6.96
CA ALA A 131 0.57 -13.76 -6.78
C ALA A 131 -0.20 -12.82 -7.71
N GLU A 132 -1.47 -13.11 -7.93
CA GLU A 132 -2.35 -12.29 -8.76
C GLU A 132 -3.72 -12.09 -8.12
N ILE A 133 -4.33 -10.94 -8.35
CA ILE A 133 -5.65 -10.56 -7.84
C ILE A 133 -6.41 -9.79 -8.93
N PRO A 134 -7.64 -10.17 -9.27
CA PRO A 134 -8.45 -9.38 -10.19
C PRO A 134 -9.03 -8.15 -9.47
N PHE A 135 -8.72 -6.95 -9.97
CA PHE A 135 -9.40 -5.72 -9.59
C PHE A 135 -10.62 -5.50 -10.48
N ARG A 136 -11.73 -5.15 -9.87
CA ARG A 136 -12.98 -4.87 -10.56
C ARG A 136 -13.38 -3.42 -10.39
N LYS A 137 -13.84 -2.80 -11.48
CA LYS A 137 -14.43 -1.47 -11.41
C LYS A 137 -15.63 -1.49 -10.46
N THR A 138 -15.72 -0.46 -9.63
CA THR A 138 -16.89 -0.14 -8.84
C THR A 138 -17.41 1.23 -9.22
N ASP A 139 -18.71 1.44 -9.12
CA ASP A 139 -19.37 2.75 -9.26
C ASP A 139 -19.66 3.39 -7.89
N SER A 140 -19.28 2.71 -6.81
CA SER A 140 -19.35 3.27 -5.45
C SER A 140 -18.36 4.42 -5.28
N PRO A 141 -18.73 5.48 -4.56
CA PRO A 141 -17.79 6.54 -4.23
C PRO A 141 -16.66 6.02 -3.35
N MET A 142 -15.48 6.61 -3.46
CA MET A 142 -14.44 6.47 -2.45
C MET A 142 -14.78 7.37 -1.27
N TYR A 143 -14.73 6.82 -0.07
CA TYR A 143 -15.00 7.56 1.14
C TYR A 143 -13.69 8.06 1.76
N GLU A 144 -13.78 9.16 2.50
CA GLU A 144 -12.69 9.61 3.34
C GLU A 144 -12.44 8.59 4.45
N TYR A 145 -11.19 8.20 4.64
CA TYR A 145 -10.78 7.41 5.79
C TYR A 145 -10.46 8.32 6.98
N ALA A 146 -11.45 8.56 7.83
CA ALA A 146 -11.37 9.42 8.99
C ALA A 146 -10.69 8.69 10.18
N CYS A 147 -9.38 8.49 10.12
CA CYS A 147 -8.63 7.70 11.09
C CYS A 147 -8.71 8.21 12.53
N HIS A 148 -8.93 9.50 12.73
CA HIS A 148 -8.91 10.14 14.05
C HIS A 148 -10.26 10.73 14.49
N GLU A 149 -11.14 11.00 13.55
CA GLU A 149 -12.46 11.54 13.86
C GLU A 149 -13.30 10.52 14.63
N GLY A 150 -13.88 10.96 15.73
CA GLY A 150 -14.68 10.09 16.60
C GLY A 150 -13.85 9.10 17.45
N ASN A 151 -12.53 9.16 17.41
CA ASN A 151 -11.68 8.32 18.27
C ASN A 151 -11.55 8.96 19.67
N TYR A 152 -12.42 8.55 20.59
CA TYR A 152 -12.42 8.99 21.99
C TYR A 152 -11.66 8.05 22.94
N ALA A 153 -10.89 7.09 22.40
CA ALA A 153 -10.21 6.08 23.22
C ALA A 153 -9.25 6.71 24.24
N LEU A 154 -8.36 7.61 23.78
CA LEU A 154 -7.39 8.26 24.67
C LEU A 154 -8.04 9.13 25.76
N PRO A 155 -8.99 10.03 25.45
CA PRO A 155 -9.73 10.74 26.49
C PRO A 155 -10.45 9.81 27.47
N GLY A 156 -11.03 8.70 27.00
CA GLY A 156 -11.70 7.69 27.83
C GLY A 156 -10.73 6.99 28.79
N ILE A 157 -9.56 6.57 28.30
CA ILE A 157 -8.50 5.93 29.11
C ILE A 157 -8.00 6.87 30.20
N LEU A 158 -7.70 8.11 29.83
CA LEU A 158 -7.24 9.12 30.79
C LEU A 158 -8.28 9.48 31.84
N ALA A 159 -9.56 9.55 31.44
CA ALA A 159 -10.64 9.79 32.39
C ALA A 159 -10.83 8.62 33.37
N GLY A 160 -10.66 7.38 32.92
CA GLY A 160 -10.68 6.17 33.75
C GLY A 160 -9.55 6.19 34.77
N ALA A 161 -8.31 6.42 34.34
CA ALA A 161 -7.14 6.50 35.21
C ALA A 161 -7.29 7.59 36.32
N ARG A 162 -7.75 8.79 35.96
CA ARG A 162 -7.98 9.87 36.93
C ARG A 162 -9.06 9.51 37.98
N ARG A 163 -10.08 8.76 37.60
CA ARG A 163 -11.09 8.27 38.57
C ARG A 163 -10.49 7.27 39.55
N GLU A 164 -9.67 6.35 39.07
CA GLU A 164 -8.98 5.39 39.93
C GLU A 164 -8.02 6.08 40.91
N GLU A 165 -7.27 7.07 40.44
CA GLU A 165 -6.38 7.86 41.28
C GLU A 165 -7.14 8.65 42.36
N ALA A 166 -8.29 9.21 42.02
CA ALA A 166 -9.12 9.97 42.94
C ALA A 166 -9.85 9.10 43.98
N SER A 167 -9.92 7.78 43.78
CA SER A 167 -10.59 6.83 44.69
C SER A 167 -9.65 6.17 45.69
N LYS A 168 -8.34 6.48 45.61
CA LYS A 168 -7.30 6.05 46.56
C LYS A 168 -7.02 7.12 47.61
#